data_2ce3de4019159fee21f4ebd86270b3b0
#
_entry.id   2ce3de4019159fee21f4ebd86270b3b0
#
_cell.length_a   1.000
_cell.length_b   1.000
_cell.length_c   1.000
_cell.angle_alpha   90.00
_cell.angle_beta   90.00
_cell.angle_gamma   90.00
#
_symmetry.space_group_name_H-M   'P 1'
#
loop_
_entity.id
_entity.type
_entity.pdbx_description
1 polymer ?
#
loop_
_entity_poly.entity_id
_entity_poly.type
_entity_poly.pdbx_seq_one_letter_code
_entity_poly.pdbx_strand_id
1 'polypeptide(L)'
;SNLKMKQKDKITGWVYEEYKKYVTEHEKVPDSLADEQIVEAVLDKINEAQIWIPDGEIYDYYRRKKPQLQKRLDNEKLIEFKSYVSFYKSIVDQDKASVVICNLKHEIIYMNPAAVTSYAKRGGDKIIGRSLLDCHNPESRDRIQQVVDWFAADESHNIVYTFHNEKQNKDVYMVALRDEGKLIGYYEKHEYRNSETMKPYDLW
;
A
#
# COMPACT_ATOMS: atom_id res chain seq x y z
N SER A 1 3.52 -23.85 -35.62
CA SER A 1 4.94 -23.57 -35.96
C SER A 1 5.85 -24.59 -35.32
N ASN A 2 6.90 -24.98 -36.07
CA ASN A 2 7.95 -25.92 -35.63
C ASN A 2 9.02 -25.23 -34.74
N LEU A 3 8.63 -24.24 -33.98
CA LEU A 3 9.55 -23.52 -33.08
C LEU A 3 10.08 -24.41 -31.96
N LYS A 4 11.41 -24.34 -31.73
CA LYS A 4 12.03 -24.98 -30.56
C LYS A 4 11.49 -24.38 -29.25
N MET A 5 11.40 -25.16 -28.18
CA MET A 5 10.87 -24.71 -26.89
C MET A 5 11.51 -23.39 -26.42
N LYS A 6 12.84 -23.26 -26.49
CA LYS A 6 13.56 -22.03 -26.13
C LYS A 6 13.15 -20.80 -26.97
N GLN A 7 12.74 -20.97 -28.21
CA GLN A 7 12.26 -19.87 -29.08
C GLN A 7 10.86 -19.45 -28.65
N LYS A 8 9.98 -20.41 -28.32
CA LYS A 8 8.64 -20.12 -27.78
C LYS A 8 8.72 -19.35 -26.45
N ASP A 9 9.64 -19.75 -25.56
CA ASP A 9 9.84 -19.08 -24.28
C ASP A 9 10.32 -17.63 -24.45
N LYS A 10 11.26 -17.39 -25.38
CA LYS A 10 11.71 -16.03 -25.72
C LYS A 10 10.57 -15.17 -26.25
N ILE A 11 9.81 -15.66 -27.22
CA ILE A 11 8.68 -14.92 -27.80
C ILE A 11 7.64 -14.61 -26.72
N THR A 12 7.31 -15.59 -25.88
CA THR A 12 6.38 -15.39 -24.75
C THR A 12 6.90 -14.31 -23.79
N GLY A 13 8.20 -14.29 -23.51
CA GLY A 13 8.85 -13.27 -22.70
C GLY A 13 8.71 -11.88 -23.33
N TRP A 14 9.09 -11.72 -24.59
CA TRP A 14 9.01 -10.45 -25.31
C TRP A 14 7.58 -9.90 -25.40
N VAL A 15 6.60 -10.76 -25.67
CA VAL A 15 5.18 -10.38 -25.68
C VAL A 15 4.76 -9.83 -24.34
N TYR A 16 5.18 -10.46 -23.23
CA TYR A 16 4.85 -9.97 -21.90
C TYR A 16 5.59 -8.66 -21.57
N GLU A 17 6.86 -8.54 -21.92
CA GLU A 17 7.66 -7.33 -21.68
C GLU A 17 7.06 -6.11 -22.38
N GLU A 18 6.73 -6.23 -23.69
CA GLU A 18 6.14 -5.12 -24.45
C GLU A 18 4.73 -4.75 -23.93
N TYR A 19 3.93 -5.77 -23.59
CA TYR A 19 2.63 -5.55 -22.96
C TYR A 19 2.76 -4.80 -21.63
N LYS A 20 3.65 -5.27 -20.75
CA LYS A 20 3.92 -4.66 -19.44
C LYS A 20 4.43 -3.23 -19.60
N LYS A 21 5.36 -3.00 -20.51
CA LYS A 21 5.91 -1.68 -20.83
C LYS A 21 4.78 -0.71 -21.19
N TYR A 22 3.92 -1.07 -22.14
CA TYR A 22 2.79 -0.25 -22.57
C TYR A 22 1.85 0.11 -21.40
N VAL A 23 1.43 -0.90 -20.62
CA VAL A 23 0.50 -0.68 -19.48
C VAL A 23 1.14 0.18 -18.39
N THR A 24 2.46 0.07 -18.19
CA THR A 24 3.18 0.88 -17.18
C THR A 24 3.31 2.33 -17.63
N GLU A 25 3.60 2.57 -18.92
CA GLU A 25 3.78 3.92 -19.48
C GLU A 25 2.46 4.69 -19.64
N HIS A 26 1.36 3.99 -19.93
CA HIS A 26 0.07 4.62 -20.27
C HIS A 26 -1.02 4.42 -19.21
N GLU A 27 -0.75 3.62 -18.17
CA GLU A 27 -1.69 3.31 -17.06
C GLU A 27 -3.06 2.79 -17.53
N LYS A 28 -3.11 2.19 -18.72
CA LYS A 28 -4.35 1.64 -19.32
C LYS A 28 -4.09 0.33 -20.06
N VAL A 29 -5.15 -0.48 -20.17
CA VAL A 29 -5.15 -1.68 -21.01
C VAL A 29 -5.03 -1.27 -22.49
N PRO A 30 -4.16 -1.91 -23.29
CA PRO A 30 -4.00 -1.60 -24.70
C PRO A 30 -5.33 -1.71 -25.48
N ASP A 31 -5.62 -0.71 -26.32
CA ASP A 31 -6.67 -0.76 -27.33
C ASP A 31 -6.15 -1.44 -28.62
N SER A 32 -6.96 -1.52 -29.67
CA SER A 32 -6.59 -2.20 -30.92
C SER A 32 -5.35 -1.61 -31.60
N LEU A 33 -5.19 -0.28 -31.55
CA LEU A 33 -4.03 0.39 -32.15
C LEU A 33 -2.75 0.11 -31.35
N ALA A 34 -2.86 0.15 -30.04
CA ALA A 34 -1.77 -0.19 -29.15
C ALA A 34 -1.39 -1.67 -29.23
N ASP A 35 -2.36 -2.57 -29.44
CA ASP A 35 -2.11 -3.99 -29.66
C ASP A 35 -1.24 -4.20 -30.91
N GLU A 36 -1.49 -3.46 -31.99
CA GLU A 36 -0.66 -3.51 -33.21
C GLU A 36 0.78 -3.05 -32.92
N GLN A 37 0.95 -1.93 -32.24
CA GLN A 37 2.27 -1.41 -31.86
C GLN A 37 3.06 -2.39 -30.98
N ILE A 38 2.39 -3.03 -30.02
CA ILE A 38 3.02 -4.04 -29.16
C ILE A 38 3.48 -5.24 -29.99
N VAL A 39 2.63 -5.72 -30.90
CA VAL A 39 2.98 -6.88 -31.75
C VAL A 39 4.09 -6.53 -32.72
N GLU A 40 4.11 -5.34 -33.33
CA GLU A 40 5.20 -4.87 -34.17
C GLU A 40 6.54 -4.85 -33.42
N ALA A 41 6.58 -4.30 -32.21
CA ALA A 41 7.78 -4.30 -31.38
C ALA A 41 8.28 -5.74 -31.05
N VAL A 42 7.36 -6.68 -30.90
CA VAL A 42 7.72 -8.12 -30.72
C VAL A 42 8.26 -8.73 -32.00
N LEU A 43 7.68 -8.40 -33.17
CA LEU A 43 8.15 -8.88 -34.48
C LEU A 43 9.55 -8.37 -34.77
N ASP A 44 9.89 -7.14 -34.44
CA ASP A 44 11.24 -6.59 -34.55
C ASP A 44 12.25 -7.44 -33.77
N LYS A 45 11.96 -7.77 -32.52
CA LYS A 45 12.81 -8.64 -31.69
C LYS A 45 12.93 -10.05 -32.25
N ILE A 46 11.87 -10.58 -32.84
CA ILE A 46 11.84 -11.89 -33.49
C ILE A 46 12.76 -11.89 -34.72
N ASN A 47 12.69 -10.83 -35.52
CA ASN A 47 13.53 -10.65 -36.73
C ASN A 47 15.00 -10.48 -36.34
N GLU A 48 15.33 -9.66 -35.37
CA GLU A 48 16.69 -9.49 -34.84
C GLU A 48 17.28 -10.81 -34.31
N ALA A 49 16.45 -11.64 -33.70
CA ALA A 49 16.86 -12.96 -33.21
C ALA A 49 16.90 -14.03 -34.31
N GLN A 50 16.62 -13.66 -35.57
CA GLN A 50 16.57 -14.56 -36.72
C GLN A 50 15.63 -15.77 -36.51
N ILE A 51 14.52 -15.56 -35.86
CA ILE A 51 13.47 -16.55 -35.64
C ILE A 51 12.45 -16.39 -36.76
N TRP A 52 12.23 -17.42 -37.55
CA TRP A 52 11.21 -17.38 -38.60
C TRP A 52 9.86 -17.85 -38.03
N ILE A 53 8.86 -16.97 -38.12
CA ILE A 53 7.45 -17.23 -37.77
C ILE A 53 6.57 -16.33 -38.64
N PRO A 54 5.43 -16.81 -39.18
CA PRO A 54 4.49 -15.94 -39.87
C PRO A 54 3.94 -14.84 -38.92
N ASP A 55 3.91 -13.59 -39.39
CA ASP A 55 3.46 -12.44 -38.61
C ASP A 55 2.06 -12.64 -38.02
N GLY A 56 1.14 -13.20 -38.81
CA GLY A 56 -0.22 -13.51 -38.36
C GLY A 56 -0.28 -14.45 -37.16
N GLU A 57 0.68 -15.38 -37.00
CA GLU A 57 0.74 -16.26 -35.84
C GLU A 57 1.03 -15.48 -34.52
N ILE A 58 1.81 -14.40 -34.58
CA ILE A 58 2.13 -13.57 -33.44
C ILE A 58 0.90 -12.74 -33.02
N TYR A 59 0.18 -12.16 -33.99
CA TYR A 59 -1.07 -11.44 -33.71
C TYR A 59 -2.10 -12.34 -33.05
N ASP A 60 -2.31 -13.55 -33.58
CA ASP A 60 -3.26 -14.52 -33.03
C ASP A 60 -2.83 -15.01 -31.62
N TYR A 61 -1.53 -15.24 -31.46
CA TYR A 61 -0.97 -15.59 -30.14
C TYR A 61 -1.20 -14.48 -29.13
N TYR A 62 -0.86 -13.24 -29.46
CA TYR A 62 -1.04 -12.08 -28.59
C TYR A 62 -2.50 -11.91 -28.19
N ARG A 63 -3.44 -11.86 -29.14
CA ARG A 63 -4.87 -11.72 -28.87
C ARG A 63 -5.40 -12.78 -27.91
N ARG A 64 -5.03 -14.02 -28.13
CA ARG A 64 -5.42 -15.14 -27.27
C ARG A 64 -4.83 -15.03 -25.87
N LYS A 65 -3.61 -14.49 -25.74
CA LYS A 65 -2.87 -14.39 -24.48
C LYS A 65 -3.13 -13.12 -23.72
N LYS A 66 -3.62 -12.05 -24.33
CA LYS A 66 -3.84 -10.75 -23.73
C LYS A 66 -4.55 -10.79 -22.36
N PRO A 67 -5.65 -11.54 -22.15
CA PRO A 67 -6.27 -11.64 -20.83
C PRO A 67 -5.34 -12.28 -19.77
N GLN A 68 -4.49 -13.22 -20.18
CA GLN A 68 -3.53 -13.86 -19.29
C GLN A 68 -2.35 -12.94 -18.96
N LEU A 69 -1.91 -12.10 -19.93
CA LEU A 69 -0.88 -11.08 -19.72
C LEU A 69 -1.35 -10.06 -18.68
N GLN A 70 -2.59 -9.57 -18.82
CA GLN A 70 -3.18 -8.63 -17.85
C GLN A 70 -3.25 -9.27 -16.46
N LYS A 71 -3.79 -10.47 -16.34
CA LYS A 71 -3.87 -11.18 -15.06
C LYS A 71 -2.50 -11.39 -14.41
N ARG A 72 -1.48 -11.70 -15.23
CA ARG A 72 -0.10 -11.84 -14.72
C ARG A 72 0.42 -10.52 -14.17
N LEU A 73 0.22 -9.42 -14.91
CA LEU A 73 0.64 -8.08 -14.48
C LEU A 73 -0.08 -7.63 -13.20
N ASP A 74 -1.40 -7.88 -13.10
CA ASP A 74 -2.18 -7.58 -11.91
C ASP A 74 -1.68 -8.35 -10.68
N ASN A 75 -1.31 -9.62 -10.87
CA ASN A 75 -0.73 -10.44 -9.81
C ASN A 75 0.66 -9.92 -9.39
N GLU A 76 1.52 -9.52 -10.34
CA GLU A 76 2.84 -8.94 -10.03
C GLU A 76 2.69 -7.64 -9.22
N LYS A 77 1.79 -6.74 -9.65
CA LYS A 77 1.48 -5.50 -8.92
C LYS A 77 0.94 -5.79 -7.51
N LEU A 78 0.06 -6.79 -7.37
CA LEU A 78 -0.48 -7.20 -6.07
C LEU A 78 0.58 -7.75 -5.13
N ILE A 79 1.53 -8.54 -5.64
CA ILE A 79 2.64 -9.11 -4.85
C ILE A 79 3.56 -7.98 -4.38
N GLU A 80 3.90 -7.05 -5.27
CA GLU A 80 4.71 -5.88 -4.94
C GLU A 80 4.03 -5.01 -3.88
N PHE A 81 2.74 -4.68 -4.07
CA PHE A 81 1.94 -3.94 -3.10
C PHE A 81 1.91 -4.63 -1.72
N LYS A 82 1.66 -5.94 -1.67
CA LYS A 82 1.68 -6.70 -0.42
C LYS A 82 3.05 -6.65 0.27
N SER A 83 4.13 -6.66 -0.49
CA SER A 83 5.47 -6.51 0.04
C SER A 83 5.65 -5.15 0.72
N TYR A 84 5.30 -4.05 0.06
CA TYR A 84 5.35 -2.71 0.66
C TYR A 84 4.49 -2.60 1.91
N VAL A 85 3.25 -3.09 1.87
CA VAL A 85 2.36 -3.10 3.05
C VAL A 85 3.01 -3.85 4.22
N SER A 86 3.70 -4.96 3.97
CA SER A 86 4.39 -5.73 5.01
C SER A 86 5.53 -4.94 5.65
N PHE A 87 6.33 -4.19 4.86
CA PHE A 87 7.36 -3.31 5.40
C PHE A 87 6.79 -2.18 6.26
N TYR A 88 5.79 -1.46 5.76
CA TYR A 88 5.15 -0.38 6.52
C TYR A 88 4.49 -0.89 7.79
N LYS A 89 3.79 -2.02 7.71
CA LYS A 89 3.19 -2.67 8.87
C LYS A 89 4.26 -3.04 9.91
N SER A 90 5.39 -3.62 9.47
CA SER A 90 6.48 -3.99 10.36
C SER A 90 7.08 -2.78 11.08
N ILE A 91 7.24 -1.63 10.41
CA ILE A 91 7.72 -0.39 11.04
C ILE A 91 6.79 0.01 12.18
N VAL A 92 5.48 0.02 11.92
CA VAL A 92 4.48 0.40 12.93
C VAL A 92 4.37 -0.63 14.06
N ASP A 93 4.49 -1.94 13.73
CA ASP A 93 4.43 -3.02 14.71
C ASP A 93 5.62 -3.01 15.69
N GLN A 94 6.80 -2.56 15.25
CA GLN A 94 7.99 -2.46 16.10
C GLN A 94 7.99 -1.22 17.02
N ASP A 95 7.08 -0.28 16.81
CA ASP A 95 6.97 0.88 17.70
C ASP A 95 6.52 0.42 19.09
N LYS A 96 7.31 0.79 20.12
CA LYS A 96 7.00 0.51 21.52
C LYS A 96 5.83 1.36 22.04
N ALA A 97 5.53 2.46 21.37
CA ALA A 97 4.39 3.31 21.67
C ALA A 97 3.11 2.79 20.98
N SER A 98 1.97 3.02 21.62
CA SER A 98 0.68 2.65 21.05
C SER A 98 0.37 3.47 19.79
N VAL A 99 0.02 2.77 18.71
CA VAL A 99 -0.48 3.37 17.47
C VAL A 99 -1.86 2.81 17.18
N VAL A 100 -2.86 3.68 17.10
CA VAL A 100 -4.25 3.34 16.73
C VAL A 100 -4.63 4.16 15.51
N ILE A 101 -4.95 3.51 14.41
CA ILE A 101 -5.32 4.14 13.14
C ILE A 101 -6.83 4.06 12.96
N CYS A 102 -7.46 5.19 12.62
CA CYS A 102 -8.89 5.30 12.36
C CYS A 102 -9.18 5.90 10.98
N ASN A 103 -10.28 5.46 10.37
CA ASN A 103 -10.84 6.12 9.19
C ASN A 103 -11.67 7.36 9.60
N LEU A 104 -12.24 8.07 8.61
CA LEU A 104 -13.05 9.28 8.84
C LEU A 104 -14.42 9.00 9.51
N LYS A 105 -14.83 7.73 9.63
CA LYS A 105 -16.01 7.32 10.41
C LYS A 105 -15.64 6.99 11.86
N HIS A 106 -14.42 7.28 12.27
CA HIS A 106 -13.83 6.91 13.56
C HIS A 106 -13.75 5.40 13.81
N GLU A 107 -13.86 4.56 12.77
CA GLU A 107 -13.66 3.12 12.91
C GLU A 107 -12.17 2.83 13.04
N ILE A 108 -11.80 2.03 14.04
CA ILE A 108 -10.43 1.55 14.23
C ILE A 108 -10.11 0.56 13.13
N ILE A 109 -9.21 0.92 12.23
CA ILE A 109 -8.80 0.04 11.11
C ILE A 109 -7.53 -0.74 11.41
N TYR A 110 -6.72 -0.26 12.38
CA TYR A 110 -5.48 -0.94 12.76
C TYR A 110 -5.05 -0.53 14.17
N MET A 111 -4.40 -1.47 14.87
CA MET A 111 -3.72 -1.27 16.16
C MET A 111 -2.39 -2.02 16.11
N ASN A 112 -1.28 -1.38 16.50
CA ASN A 112 -0.03 -2.09 16.67
C ASN A 112 -0.04 -2.96 17.96
N PRO A 113 0.91 -3.90 18.16
CA PRO A 113 0.96 -4.76 19.34
C PRO A 113 0.97 -3.98 20.67
N ALA A 114 1.64 -2.84 20.71
CA ALA A 114 1.66 -1.98 21.91
C ALA A 114 0.27 -1.40 22.22
N ALA A 115 -0.49 -0.98 21.20
CA ALA A 115 -1.85 -0.51 21.35
C ALA A 115 -2.79 -1.65 21.81
N VAL A 116 -2.71 -2.83 21.18
CA VAL A 116 -3.50 -4.01 21.61
C VAL A 116 -3.29 -4.30 23.09
N THR A 117 -2.04 -4.26 23.56
CA THR A 117 -1.71 -4.43 24.98
C THR A 117 -2.29 -3.32 25.86
N SER A 118 -2.16 -2.06 25.44
CA SER A 118 -2.68 -0.89 26.19
C SER A 118 -4.20 -0.92 26.32
N TYR A 119 -4.90 -1.41 25.31
CA TYR A 119 -6.35 -1.54 25.26
C TYR A 119 -6.88 -2.90 25.73
N ALA A 120 -6.04 -3.78 26.31
CA ALA A 120 -6.43 -5.13 26.73
C ALA A 120 -7.70 -5.16 27.60
N LYS A 121 -7.83 -4.22 28.57
CA LYS A 121 -9.00 -4.10 29.43
C LYS A 121 -10.29 -3.70 28.69
N ARG A 122 -10.19 -3.18 27.47
CA ARG A 122 -11.31 -2.77 26.59
C ARG A 122 -11.58 -3.75 25.48
N GLY A 123 -10.84 -4.85 25.43
CA GLY A 123 -11.01 -5.92 24.43
C GLY A 123 -9.80 -6.15 23.52
N GLY A 124 -8.75 -5.33 23.63
CA GLY A 124 -7.52 -5.46 22.81
C GLY A 124 -7.82 -5.39 21.30
N ASP A 125 -7.38 -6.37 20.54
CA ASP A 125 -7.60 -6.47 19.09
C ASP A 125 -9.07 -6.63 18.67
N LYS A 126 -9.96 -7.06 19.57
CA LYS A 126 -11.40 -7.23 19.28
C LYS A 126 -12.15 -5.93 19.09
N ILE A 127 -11.53 -4.79 19.39
CA ILE A 127 -12.13 -3.47 19.12
C ILE A 127 -11.82 -2.95 17.72
N ILE A 128 -10.96 -3.61 16.96
CA ILE A 128 -10.74 -3.31 15.53
C ILE A 128 -12.07 -3.50 14.78
N GLY A 129 -12.42 -2.52 13.95
CA GLY A 129 -13.72 -2.43 13.26
C GLY A 129 -14.82 -1.73 14.07
N ARG A 130 -14.58 -1.37 15.34
CA ARG A 130 -15.52 -0.58 16.15
C ARG A 130 -15.15 0.89 16.12
N SER A 131 -16.09 1.74 16.53
CA SER A 131 -15.82 3.18 16.67
C SER A 131 -14.87 3.44 17.83
N LEU A 132 -13.81 4.21 17.58
CA LEU A 132 -12.92 4.72 18.61
C LEU A 132 -13.70 5.54 19.65
N LEU A 133 -14.75 6.23 19.24
CA LEU A 133 -15.58 7.07 20.09
C LEU A 133 -16.29 6.27 21.18
N ASP A 134 -16.57 4.97 20.99
CA ASP A 134 -17.19 4.12 22.00
C ASP A 134 -16.30 3.96 23.25
N CYS A 135 -15.01 4.18 23.12
CA CYS A 135 -14.04 4.12 24.21
C CYS A 135 -13.84 5.45 24.94
N HIS A 136 -14.55 6.53 24.53
CA HIS A 136 -14.35 7.89 25.03
C HIS A 136 -15.62 8.46 25.66
N ASN A 137 -15.44 9.34 26.65
CA ASN A 137 -16.54 10.12 27.21
C ASN A 137 -17.01 11.21 26.20
N PRO A 138 -18.20 11.82 26.40
CA PRO A 138 -18.74 12.80 25.46
C PRO A 138 -17.79 13.96 25.15
N GLU A 139 -17.14 14.55 26.16
CA GLU A 139 -16.20 15.66 25.96
C GLU A 139 -15.02 15.25 25.06
N SER A 140 -14.46 14.07 25.32
CA SER A 140 -13.36 13.55 24.46
C SER A 140 -13.82 13.26 23.04
N ARG A 141 -15.04 12.76 22.83
CA ARG A 141 -15.63 12.54 21.49
C ARG A 141 -15.74 13.85 20.73
N ASP A 142 -16.25 14.89 21.36
CA ASP A 142 -16.39 16.21 20.74
C ASP A 142 -15.03 16.80 20.35
N ARG A 143 -14.01 16.63 21.20
CA ARG A 143 -12.65 17.08 20.90
C ARG A 143 -12.03 16.31 19.73
N ILE A 144 -12.21 14.99 19.67
CA ILE A 144 -11.73 14.17 18.55
C ILE A 144 -12.39 14.64 17.25
N GLN A 145 -13.70 14.87 17.26
CA GLN A 145 -14.40 15.36 16.06
C GLN A 145 -13.88 16.74 15.64
N GLN A 146 -13.71 17.68 16.56
CA GLN A 146 -13.16 19.01 16.28
C GLN A 146 -11.76 18.93 15.64
N VAL A 147 -10.89 18.02 16.10
CA VAL A 147 -9.56 17.83 15.50
C VAL A 147 -9.68 17.27 14.09
N VAL A 148 -10.58 16.31 13.84
CA VAL A 148 -10.78 15.75 12.51
C VAL A 148 -11.36 16.80 11.55
N ASP A 149 -12.31 17.62 12.00
CA ASP A 149 -12.85 18.74 11.23
C ASP A 149 -11.77 19.78 10.90
N TRP A 150 -10.87 20.06 11.85
CA TRP A 150 -9.73 20.94 11.64
C TRP A 150 -8.75 20.36 10.61
N PHE A 151 -8.47 19.06 10.66
CA PHE A 151 -7.66 18.39 9.62
C PHE A 151 -8.32 18.48 8.23
N ALA A 152 -9.65 18.38 8.16
CA ALA A 152 -10.39 18.46 6.90
C ALA A 152 -10.43 19.87 6.32
N ALA A 153 -10.28 20.90 7.15
CA ALA A 153 -10.40 22.31 6.72
C ALA A 153 -9.20 22.81 5.90
N ASP A 154 -7.99 22.24 6.09
CA ASP A 154 -6.78 22.67 5.39
C ASP A 154 -5.76 21.52 5.32
N GLU A 155 -5.09 21.38 4.16
CA GLU A 155 -4.08 20.34 3.94
C GLU A 155 -2.82 20.52 4.80
N SER A 156 -2.54 21.70 5.27
CA SER A 156 -1.42 22.00 6.18
C SER A 156 -1.70 21.57 7.63
N HIS A 157 -2.95 21.29 7.96
CA HIS A 157 -3.38 20.85 9.28
C HIS A 157 -3.09 19.36 9.46
N ASN A 158 -1.92 19.01 10.02
CA ASN A 158 -1.47 17.61 10.04
C ASN A 158 -1.23 17.01 11.41
N ILE A 159 -1.05 17.80 12.46
CA ILE A 159 -0.77 17.29 13.81
C ILE A 159 -1.34 18.21 14.88
N VAL A 160 -1.94 17.62 15.91
CA VAL A 160 -2.45 18.30 17.11
C VAL A 160 -1.89 17.61 18.34
N TYR A 161 -1.24 18.37 19.23
CA TYR A 161 -0.91 17.92 20.58
C TYR A 161 -2.19 17.85 21.40
N THR A 162 -2.51 16.71 21.99
CA THR A 162 -3.76 16.50 22.71
C THR A 162 -3.61 16.57 24.23
N PHE A 163 -2.66 15.85 24.82
CA PHE A 163 -2.38 15.91 26.24
C PHE A 163 -1.07 15.23 26.62
N HIS A 164 -0.60 15.53 27.85
CA HIS A 164 0.49 14.81 28.50
C HIS A 164 -0.05 13.81 29.52
N ASN A 165 0.39 12.57 29.46
CA ASN A 165 0.11 11.55 30.46
C ASN A 165 1.26 11.49 31.46
N GLU A 166 1.08 12.15 32.62
CA GLU A 166 2.11 12.23 33.67
C GLU A 166 2.53 10.84 34.19
N LYS A 167 1.57 9.92 34.37
CA LYS A 167 1.85 8.58 34.93
C LYS A 167 2.79 7.76 34.07
N GLN A 168 2.74 7.97 32.77
CA GLN A 168 3.55 7.24 31.78
C GLN A 168 4.64 8.13 31.18
N ASN A 169 4.72 9.40 31.57
CA ASN A 169 5.62 10.42 31.03
C ASN A 169 5.61 10.39 29.50
N LYS A 170 4.43 10.55 28.91
CA LYS A 170 4.27 10.51 27.46
C LYS A 170 3.34 11.61 26.97
N ASP A 171 3.69 12.16 25.82
CA ASP A 171 2.85 13.07 25.06
C ASP A 171 2.00 12.31 24.07
N VAL A 172 0.80 12.79 23.84
CA VAL A 172 -0.16 12.20 22.91
C VAL A 172 -0.55 13.23 21.86
N TYR A 173 -0.57 12.80 20.61
CA TYR A 173 -0.92 13.61 19.45
C TYR A 173 -1.96 12.90 18.61
N MET A 174 -2.80 13.67 17.93
CA MET A 174 -3.55 13.20 16.77
C MET A 174 -2.85 13.68 15.50
N VAL A 175 -2.71 12.78 14.52
CA VAL A 175 -2.01 13.04 13.26
C VAL A 175 -2.91 12.65 12.09
N ALA A 176 -3.05 13.56 11.13
CA ALA A 176 -3.81 13.33 9.90
C ALA A 176 -3.12 12.28 9.00
N LEU A 177 -3.92 11.44 8.36
CA LEU A 177 -3.47 10.56 7.29
C LEU A 177 -4.06 11.04 5.98
N ARG A 178 -3.20 11.24 4.98
CA ARG A 178 -3.61 11.77 3.66
C ARG A 178 -3.13 10.87 2.53
N ASP A 179 -3.90 10.86 1.46
CA ASP A 179 -3.56 10.27 0.18
C ASP A 179 -3.74 11.34 -0.89
N GLU A 180 -2.68 11.68 -1.60
CA GLU A 180 -2.65 12.78 -2.59
C GLU A 180 -3.27 14.11 -2.05
N GLY A 181 -2.93 14.48 -0.81
CA GLY A 181 -3.46 15.66 -0.12
C GLY A 181 -4.83 15.46 0.53
N LYS A 182 -5.62 14.49 0.09
CA LYS A 182 -6.96 14.22 0.63
C LYS A 182 -6.88 13.52 1.98
N LEU A 183 -7.59 14.03 2.98
CA LEU A 183 -7.71 13.38 4.28
C LEU A 183 -8.43 12.02 4.12
N ILE A 184 -7.79 10.94 4.57
CA ILE A 184 -8.34 9.57 4.53
C ILE A 184 -8.57 8.97 5.92
N GLY A 185 -7.99 9.57 6.95
CA GLY A 185 -8.11 9.11 8.33
C GLY A 185 -7.17 9.85 9.25
N TYR A 186 -6.96 9.32 10.42
CA TYR A 186 -6.03 9.84 11.41
C TYR A 186 -5.49 8.72 12.29
N TYR A 187 -4.41 9.00 13.04
CA TYR A 187 -3.94 8.09 14.07
C TYR A 187 -3.55 8.81 15.32
N GLU A 188 -3.62 8.11 16.46
CA GLU A 188 -3.10 8.54 17.73
C GLU A 188 -1.64 8.15 17.83
N LYS A 189 -0.76 9.14 18.02
CA LYS A 189 0.69 8.99 18.17
C LYS A 189 1.07 9.24 19.61
N HIS A 190 1.84 8.32 20.20
CA HIS A 190 2.37 8.46 21.55
C HIS A 190 3.88 8.68 21.50
N GLU A 191 4.41 9.59 22.28
CA GLU A 191 5.85 9.82 22.43
C GLU A 191 6.23 9.76 23.90
N TYR A 192 7.00 8.76 24.29
CA TYR A 192 7.57 8.69 25.64
C TYR A 192 8.69 9.70 25.80
N ARG A 193 8.71 10.41 26.95
CA ARG A 193 9.69 11.43 27.31
C ARG A 193 10.76 10.90 28.27
N ASN A 194 10.78 9.59 28.51
CA ASN A 194 11.83 8.96 29.31
C ASN A 194 13.14 8.93 28.53
N SER A 195 14.26 9.07 29.25
CA SER A 195 15.60 8.91 28.66
C SER A 195 15.78 7.50 28.14
N GLU A 196 16.50 7.35 27.03
CA GLU A 196 16.90 6.05 26.50
C GLU A 196 17.79 5.31 27.50
N THR A 197 17.50 4.05 27.75
CA THR A 197 18.24 3.18 28.68
C THR A 197 19.10 2.15 27.96
N MET A 198 18.90 1.94 26.68
CA MET A 198 19.72 1.06 25.87
C MET A 198 21.11 1.69 25.66
N LYS A 199 22.15 0.88 25.74
CA LYS A 199 23.48 1.33 25.37
C LYS A 199 23.60 1.39 23.83
N PRO A 200 24.32 2.36 23.27
CA PRO A 200 24.60 2.40 21.84
C PRO A 200 25.27 1.10 21.38
N TYR A 201 24.74 0.50 20.31
CA TYR A 201 25.28 -0.74 19.71
C TYR A 201 25.42 -1.93 20.67
N ASP A 202 24.59 -1.97 21.73
CA ASP A 202 24.54 -3.11 22.65
C ASP A 202 23.72 -4.25 22.03
N LEU A 203 24.42 -5.19 21.41
CA LEU A 203 23.81 -6.30 20.65
C LEU A 203 23.72 -7.59 21.44
N TRP A 204 24.29 -7.63 22.69
CA TRP A 204 24.44 -8.83 23.54
C TRP A 204 23.91 -8.63 24.95
#